data_9dbb5ef744ed17031934a70b41c15d19
#
_entry.id   9dbb5ef744ed17031934a70b41c15d19
#
_cell.length_a   1.000
_cell.length_b   1.000
_cell.length_c   1.000
_cell.angle_alpha   90.00
_cell.angle_beta   90.00
_cell.angle_gamma   90.00
#
_symmetry.space_group_name_H-M   'P 1'
#
loop_
_entity.id
_entity.type
_entity.pdbx_description
1 polymer ?
#
loop_
_entity_poly.entity_id
_entity_poly.type
_entity_poly.pdbx_seq_one_letter_code
_entity_poly.pdbx_strand_id
1 'polypeptide(L)'
;MPLLFDIERPGSTSEVRAPNCVTVGLINNMPDAALKSTERQFVDLMRESTHSTVVRLMLFSIPEVPRSDAALRDMAGRYRDVSELWDTRLDGLIVTGTEPRSRDLKDEPYWNALGQVIDWAREHTASTIWSCLAAHAAVLRVDGIERQLLPEKCSGVFGCEAIEQHAMTRGVAMPMRIPHSRLNDLPERALKSCGYRILTRSPVVGVDMFVKQERSFNVFLQGHPEYETDSLLREYRRDIDRYLRGEREHYPAAPQGYLDEESVAWANAFRHRALADRDGELIKAFPIRELEARLNGNWRRAAAAIYENWFDYLKERKAERQSPMAPRRRAWRDRRSRRPRPTVVS
;
A
#
# COMPACT_ATOMS: atom_id res chain seq x y z
N MET A 1 -14.22 -16.51 -1.51
CA MET A 1 -13.33 -17.67 -1.55
C MET A 1 -12.05 -17.41 -0.77
N PRO A 2 -11.29 -18.42 -0.32
CA PRO A 2 -10.60 -18.31 0.93
C PRO A 2 -9.24 -17.65 0.83
N LEU A 3 -9.08 -16.59 1.61
CA LEU A 3 -7.80 -16.18 2.16
C LEU A 3 -7.46 -17.17 3.29
N LEU A 4 -6.37 -17.89 3.14
CA LEU A 4 -5.87 -18.81 4.17
C LEU A 4 -4.79 -18.08 4.96
N PHE A 5 -4.97 -17.92 6.26
CA PHE A 5 -3.90 -17.46 7.14
C PHE A 5 -3.01 -18.63 7.50
N ASP A 6 -1.72 -18.51 7.29
CA ASP A 6 -0.72 -19.43 7.80
C ASP A 6 -0.35 -19.02 9.23
N ILE A 7 -1.23 -19.40 10.17
CA ILE A 7 -0.98 -19.24 11.62
C ILE A 7 -0.24 -20.45 12.17
N GLU A 8 0.05 -21.47 11.35
CA GLU A 8 0.64 -22.70 11.80
C GLU A 8 2.13 -22.55 12.16
N ARG A 9 2.50 -23.20 13.25
CA ARG A 9 3.84 -23.25 13.82
C ARG A 9 4.88 -23.77 12.81
N PRO A 10 6.17 -23.40 12.92
CA PRO A 10 7.24 -23.95 12.12
C PRO A 10 7.22 -25.48 12.23
N GLY A 11 7.01 -26.17 11.11
CA GLY A 11 7.00 -27.64 11.04
C GLY A 11 5.75 -28.32 10.51
N SER A 12 4.65 -27.59 10.33
CA SER A 12 3.44 -28.13 9.67
C SER A 12 3.58 -28.00 8.15
N THR A 13 4.03 -29.06 7.50
CA THR A 13 4.15 -29.21 6.05
C THR A 13 2.85 -29.60 5.39
N SER A 14 1.73 -28.98 5.71
CA SER A 14 0.58 -29.07 4.83
C SER A 14 0.78 -28.10 3.65
N GLU A 15 1.65 -28.50 2.70
CA GLU A 15 1.69 -27.86 1.38
C GLU A 15 0.28 -27.94 0.78
N VAL A 16 -0.47 -26.85 0.85
CA VAL A 16 -1.67 -26.69 0.02
C VAL A 16 -1.18 -26.55 -1.42
N ARG A 17 -0.96 -27.70 -2.08
CA ARG A 17 -0.56 -27.81 -3.50
C ARG A 17 -1.74 -27.58 -4.43
N ALA A 18 -2.65 -26.66 -4.09
CA ALA A 18 -3.66 -26.27 -5.06
C ALA A 18 -2.99 -25.50 -6.20
N PRO A 19 -3.23 -25.86 -7.47
CA PRO A 19 -2.61 -25.20 -8.63
C PRO A 19 -2.93 -23.70 -8.69
N ASN A 20 -3.99 -23.25 -8.03
CA ASN A 20 -4.43 -21.85 -7.97
C ASN A 20 -4.06 -21.16 -6.64
N CYS A 21 -3.19 -21.74 -5.81
CA CYS A 21 -2.76 -21.14 -4.57
C CYS A 21 -1.48 -20.34 -4.77
N VAL A 22 -1.43 -19.09 -4.30
CA VAL A 22 -0.22 -18.26 -4.21
C VAL A 22 0.10 -17.95 -2.76
N THR A 23 1.39 -17.96 -2.41
CA THR A 23 1.86 -17.60 -1.06
C THR A 23 2.36 -16.17 -1.06
N VAL A 24 1.77 -15.33 -0.22
CA VAL A 24 2.08 -13.91 -0.11
C VAL A 24 2.54 -13.60 1.31
N GLY A 25 3.68 -12.93 1.43
CA GLY A 25 4.12 -12.33 2.68
C GLY A 25 3.56 -10.91 2.83
N LEU A 26 3.17 -10.51 4.02
CA LEU A 26 2.88 -9.13 4.40
C LEU A 26 3.83 -8.72 5.53
N ILE A 27 4.77 -7.83 5.23
CA ILE A 27 5.61 -7.19 6.26
C ILE A 27 4.88 -5.94 6.72
N ASN A 28 4.35 -5.96 7.95
CA ASN A 28 3.60 -4.86 8.53
C ASN A 28 4.50 -4.04 9.47
N ASN A 29 5.01 -2.92 8.97
CA ASN A 29 5.90 -2.02 9.69
C ASN A 29 5.16 -0.87 10.40
N MET A 30 3.83 -0.85 10.36
CA MET A 30 3.05 0.25 10.95
C MET A 30 3.20 0.28 12.47
N PRO A 31 3.20 1.48 13.10
CA PRO A 31 3.28 1.61 14.56
C PRO A 31 2.06 0.99 15.25
N ASP A 32 2.17 0.77 16.56
CA ASP A 32 1.17 0.07 17.37
C ASP A 32 -0.27 0.54 17.16
N ALA A 33 -0.48 1.85 17.10
CA ALA A 33 -1.79 2.45 16.90
C ALA A 33 -2.44 2.09 15.55
N ALA A 34 -1.64 1.74 14.54
CA ALA A 34 -2.11 1.40 13.20
C ALA A 34 -1.90 -0.07 12.82
N LEU A 35 -1.20 -0.87 13.64
CA LEU A 35 -0.82 -2.23 13.33
C LEU A 35 -2.01 -3.11 12.93
N LYS A 36 -3.03 -3.19 13.79
CA LYS A 36 -4.24 -4.01 13.57
C LYS A 36 -5.09 -3.49 12.41
N SER A 37 -5.25 -2.18 12.32
CA SER A 37 -6.04 -1.59 11.23
C SER A 37 -5.38 -1.81 9.88
N THR A 38 -4.08 -1.65 9.77
CA THR A 38 -3.35 -1.90 8.53
C THR A 38 -3.40 -3.38 8.12
N GLU A 39 -3.21 -4.31 9.07
CA GLU A 39 -3.39 -5.73 8.79
C GLU A 39 -4.78 -6.00 8.21
N ARG A 40 -5.84 -5.50 8.87
CA ARG A 40 -7.22 -5.68 8.42
C ARG A 40 -7.43 -5.09 7.01
N GLN A 41 -6.93 -3.88 6.74
CA GLN A 41 -7.04 -3.21 5.45
C GLN A 41 -6.49 -4.06 4.30
N PHE A 42 -5.28 -4.60 4.46
CA PHE A 42 -4.68 -5.48 3.45
C PHE A 42 -5.42 -6.81 3.33
N VAL A 43 -5.83 -7.40 4.46
CA VAL A 43 -6.60 -8.65 4.48
C VAL A 43 -7.93 -8.49 3.75
N ASP A 44 -8.67 -7.44 4.04
CA ASP A 44 -9.98 -7.20 3.42
C ASP A 44 -9.85 -6.85 1.94
N LEU A 45 -8.84 -6.07 1.55
CA LEU A 45 -8.56 -5.81 0.14
C LEU A 45 -8.19 -7.10 -0.61
N MET A 46 -7.34 -7.95 -0.02
CA MET A 46 -7.03 -9.25 -0.63
C MET A 46 -8.26 -10.15 -0.78
N ARG A 47 -9.15 -10.18 0.22
CA ARG A 47 -10.42 -10.94 0.15
C ARG A 47 -11.31 -10.45 -0.98
N GLU A 48 -11.44 -9.14 -1.16
CA GLU A 48 -12.21 -8.52 -2.23
C GLU A 48 -11.62 -8.80 -3.62
N SER A 49 -10.30 -9.00 -3.68
CA SER A 49 -9.55 -9.20 -4.95
C SER A 49 -9.39 -10.66 -5.37
N THR A 50 -9.78 -11.62 -4.51
CA THR A 50 -9.56 -13.06 -4.77
C THR A 50 -10.82 -13.73 -5.27
N HIS A 51 -11.11 -13.63 -6.56
CA HIS A 51 -12.27 -14.34 -7.16
C HIS A 51 -11.95 -15.80 -7.52
N SER A 52 -10.78 -16.06 -8.10
CA SER A 52 -10.34 -17.38 -8.57
C SER A 52 -9.04 -17.89 -7.96
N THR A 53 -8.40 -17.10 -7.12
CA THR A 53 -7.08 -17.38 -6.55
C THR A 53 -7.21 -17.68 -5.04
N VAL A 54 -6.59 -18.76 -4.59
CA VAL A 54 -6.41 -18.99 -3.15
C VAL A 54 -5.13 -18.27 -2.73
N VAL A 55 -5.20 -17.39 -1.75
CA VAL A 55 -4.03 -16.70 -1.21
C VAL A 55 -3.71 -17.24 0.17
N ARG A 56 -2.51 -17.79 0.34
CA ARG A 56 -1.93 -18.11 1.64
C ARG A 56 -1.15 -16.91 2.13
N LEU A 57 -1.64 -16.26 3.20
CA LEU A 57 -1.02 -15.07 3.76
C LEU A 57 -0.14 -15.43 4.95
N MET A 58 1.09 -14.93 4.94
CA MET A 58 2.06 -15.02 6.02
C MET A 58 2.40 -13.61 6.50
N LEU A 59 2.29 -13.38 7.82
CA LEU A 59 2.56 -12.08 8.42
C LEU A 59 3.99 -12.04 8.96
N PHE A 60 4.70 -10.94 8.66
CA PHE A 60 6.06 -10.68 9.13
C PHE A 60 6.17 -9.30 9.75
N SER A 61 7.15 -9.13 10.63
CA SER A 61 7.51 -7.82 11.18
C SER A 61 9.02 -7.67 11.25
N ILE A 62 9.47 -6.43 11.17
CA ILE A 62 10.86 -6.03 11.39
C ILE A 62 11.01 -5.71 12.88
N PRO A 63 11.89 -6.41 13.63
CA PRO A 63 12.04 -6.22 15.08
C PRO A 63 12.49 -4.80 15.47
N GLU A 64 13.26 -4.14 14.61
CA GLU A 64 13.77 -2.78 14.82
C GLU A 64 12.69 -1.69 14.69
N VAL A 65 11.50 -2.03 14.21
CA VAL A 65 10.34 -1.11 14.29
C VAL A 65 9.90 -1.05 15.75
N PRO A 66 9.98 0.12 16.41
CA PRO A 66 9.68 0.23 17.84
C PRO A 66 8.22 -0.12 18.15
N ARG A 67 8.02 -0.99 19.13
CA ARG A 67 6.71 -1.51 19.56
C ARG A 67 6.62 -1.59 21.09
N SER A 68 5.41 -1.42 21.61
CA SER A 68 5.13 -1.68 23.03
C SER A 68 5.03 -3.18 23.31
N ASP A 69 5.21 -3.55 24.59
CA ASP A 69 5.00 -4.93 25.03
C ASP A 69 3.58 -5.45 24.73
N ALA A 70 2.59 -4.57 24.74
CA ALA A 70 1.22 -4.92 24.39
C ALA A 70 1.11 -5.33 22.92
N ALA A 71 1.72 -4.55 22.00
CA ALA A 71 1.74 -4.87 20.58
C ALA A 71 2.52 -6.16 20.32
N LEU A 72 3.66 -6.36 20.97
CA LEU A 72 4.44 -7.60 20.85
C LEU A 72 3.64 -8.82 21.30
N ARG A 73 2.87 -8.73 22.40
CA ARG A 73 1.96 -9.81 22.81
C ARG A 73 0.87 -10.09 21.80
N ASP A 74 0.28 -9.06 21.21
CA ASP A 74 -0.77 -9.22 20.18
C ASP A 74 -0.24 -9.85 18.89
N MET A 75 1.02 -9.63 18.58
CA MET A 75 1.71 -10.22 17.42
C MET A 75 2.17 -11.65 17.65
N ALA A 76 2.40 -12.03 18.90
CA ALA A 76 2.93 -13.33 19.26
C ALA A 76 2.08 -14.48 18.69
N GLY A 77 2.74 -15.43 18.01
CA GLY A 77 2.09 -16.58 17.37
C GLY A 77 1.36 -16.28 16.06
N ARG A 78 1.29 -14.99 15.63
CA ARG A 78 0.68 -14.57 14.36
C ARG A 78 1.71 -14.00 13.39
N TYR A 79 2.60 -13.16 13.89
CA TYR A 79 3.67 -12.57 13.12
C TYR A 79 4.94 -13.38 13.27
N ARG A 80 5.64 -13.57 12.17
CA ARG A 80 6.97 -14.15 12.08
C ARG A 80 8.01 -13.05 12.15
N ASP A 81 9.17 -13.37 12.69
CA ASP A 81 10.32 -12.49 12.56
C ASP A 81 10.76 -12.39 11.08
N VAL A 82 11.21 -11.20 10.66
CA VAL A 82 11.66 -11.01 9.29
C VAL A 82 12.85 -11.91 8.92
N SER A 83 13.64 -12.39 9.89
CA SER A 83 14.71 -13.35 9.65
C SER A 83 14.22 -14.70 9.10
N GLU A 84 12.99 -15.11 9.40
CA GLU A 84 12.38 -16.30 8.81
C GLU A 84 12.06 -16.14 7.31
N LEU A 85 12.05 -14.90 6.82
CA LEU A 85 11.80 -14.60 5.41
C LEU A 85 12.84 -15.24 4.49
N TRP A 86 14.10 -15.30 4.95
CA TRP A 86 15.23 -15.77 4.14
C TRP A 86 15.08 -17.23 3.71
N ASP A 87 14.45 -18.06 4.55
CA ASP A 87 14.19 -19.47 4.30
C ASP A 87 12.75 -19.74 3.81
N THR A 88 11.94 -18.69 3.67
CA THR A 88 10.55 -18.81 3.25
C THR A 88 10.40 -18.64 1.74
N ARG A 89 9.69 -19.57 1.09
CA ARG A 89 9.35 -19.45 -0.31
C ARG A 89 8.05 -18.69 -0.49
N LEU A 90 8.14 -17.48 -1.02
CA LEU A 90 6.99 -16.65 -1.36
C LEU A 90 6.83 -16.51 -2.88
N ASP A 91 5.58 -16.43 -3.34
CA ASP A 91 5.26 -16.03 -4.71
C ASP A 91 5.24 -14.50 -4.80
N GLY A 92 4.68 -13.81 -3.81
CA GLY A 92 4.64 -12.36 -3.70
C GLY A 92 4.92 -11.83 -2.31
N LEU A 93 5.28 -10.55 -2.22
CA LEU A 93 5.52 -9.84 -0.97
C LEU A 93 4.82 -8.49 -1.01
N ILE A 94 4.24 -8.07 0.12
CA ILE A 94 3.75 -6.72 0.36
C ILE A 94 4.54 -6.15 1.54
N VAL A 95 5.08 -4.94 1.38
CA VAL A 95 5.80 -4.25 2.44
C VAL A 95 5.10 -2.92 2.71
N THR A 96 4.60 -2.73 3.94
CA THR A 96 3.94 -1.49 4.33
C THR A 96 4.95 -0.41 4.65
N GLY A 97 4.53 0.84 4.57
CA GLY A 97 5.24 1.94 5.19
C GLY A 97 5.22 1.88 6.71
N THR A 98 5.73 2.94 7.32
CA THR A 98 5.62 3.24 8.74
C THR A 98 5.59 4.76 8.92
N GLU A 99 5.33 5.27 10.12
CA GLU A 99 5.49 6.69 10.45
C GLU A 99 6.99 6.95 10.73
N PRO A 100 7.73 7.70 9.88
CA PRO A 100 9.15 7.93 10.08
C PRO A 100 9.37 8.87 11.25
N ARG A 101 10.44 8.62 12.02
CA ARG A 101 10.90 9.48 13.12
C ARG A 101 12.00 10.42 12.68
N SER A 102 12.75 10.03 11.66
CA SER A 102 13.87 10.79 11.11
C SER A 102 13.53 11.40 9.76
N ARG A 103 14.15 12.55 9.46
CA ARG A 103 14.01 13.18 8.14
C ARG A 103 14.66 12.32 7.06
N ASP A 104 15.87 11.84 7.32
CA ASP A 104 16.54 10.86 6.45
C ASP A 104 16.12 9.45 6.86
N LEU A 105 15.66 8.66 5.89
CA LEU A 105 15.28 7.26 6.12
C LEU A 105 16.45 6.39 6.53
N LYS A 106 17.68 6.78 6.20
CA LYS A 106 18.89 6.05 6.56
C LYS A 106 19.19 6.10 8.06
N ASP A 107 18.63 7.10 8.76
CA ASP A 107 18.77 7.27 10.21
C ASP A 107 17.70 6.51 11.01
N GLU A 108 16.76 5.85 10.33
CA GLU A 108 15.74 5.03 11.00
C GLU A 108 16.32 3.73 11.54
N PRO A 109 15.94 3.29 12.75
CA PRO A 109 16.52 2.10 13.38
C PRO A 109 16.30 0.82 12.54
N TYR A 110 15.22 0.77 11.79
CA TYR A 110 14.86 -0.37 10.92
C TYR A 110 15.48 -0.28 9.52
N TRP A 111 16.26 0.76 9.18
CA TRP A 111 16.79 0.97 7.83
C TRP A 111 17.60 -0.22 7.29
N ASN A 112 18.50 -0.77 8.11
CA ASN A 112 19.35 -1.88 7.69
C ASN A 112 18.54 -3.15 7.43
N ALA A 113 17.60 -3.49 8.32
CA ALA A 113 16.74 -4.66 8.15
C ALA A 113 15.80 -4.50 6.96
N LEU A 114 15.19 -3.32 6.78
CA LEU A 114 14.39 -3.02 5.59
C LEU A 114 15.22 -3.09 4.31
N GLY A 115 16.46 -2.61 4.33
CA GLY A 115 17.41 -2.73 3.21
C GLY A 115 17.68 -4.19 2.83
N GLN A 116 17.86 -5.09 3.80
CA GLN A 116 18.01 -6.53 3.55
C GLN A 116 16.75 -7.14 2.93
N VAL A 117 15.56 -6.73 3.40
CA VAL A 117 14.29 -7.15 2.80
C VAL A 117 14.19 -6.69 1.34
N ILE A 118 14.57 -5.44 1.03
CA ILE A 118 14.55 -4.90 -0.33
C ILE A 118 15.48 -5.72 -1.24
N ASP A 119 16.71 -5.95 -0.80
CA ASP A 119 17.71 -6.69 -1.57
C ASP A 119 17.25 -8.14 -1.80
N TRP A 120 16.73 -8.82 -0.78
CA TRP A 120 16.21 -10.18 -0.86
C TRP A 120 14.97 -10.27 -1.78
N ALA A 121 14.00 -9.38 -1.64
CA ALA A 121 12.76 -9.43 -2.39
C ALA A 121 12.98 -9.31 -3.90
N ARG A 122 13.98 -8.51 -4.33
CA ARG A 122 14.35 -8.33 -5.74
C ARG A 122 14.80 -9.64 -6.40
N GLU A 123 15.34 -10.57 -5.61
CA GLU A 123 15.90 -11.83 -6.11
C GLU A 123 14.98 -13.03 -5.89
N HIS A 124 14.18 -13.05 -4.83
CA HIS A 124 13.54 -14.25 -4.33
C HIS A 124 12.01 -14.28 -4.51
N THR A 125 11.35 -13.14 -4.82
CA THR A 125 9.92 -13.10 -5.10
C THR A 125 9.62 -13.05 -6.61
N ALA A 126 8.41 -13.42 -7.02
CA ALA A 126 7.95 -13.14 -8.39
C ALA A 126 7.59 -11.65 -8.53
N SER A 127 6.98 -11.07 -7.49
CA SER A 127 6.64 -9.64 -7.44
C SER A 127 6.56 -9.16 -6.01
N THR A 128 6.87 -7.86 -5.81
CA THR A 128 6.72 -7.16 -4.53
C THR A 128 5.94 -5.87 -4.71
N ILE A 129 4.95 -5.63 -3.83
CA ILE A 129 4.26 -4.35 -3.68
C ILE A 129 4.92 -3.57 -2.54
N TRP A 130 5.43 -2.39 -2.85
CA TRP A 130 6.00 -1.42 -1.91
C TRP A 130 4.97 -0.32 -1.66
N SER A 131 4.42 -0.24 -0.43
CA SER A 131 3.36 0.73 -0.10
C SER A 131 3.92 1.95 0.62
N CYS A 132 3.60 3.13 0.10
CA CYS A 132 3.90 4.45 0.66
C CYS A 132 5.38 4.62 1.03
N LEU A 133 5.73 4.74 2.30
CA LEU A 133 7.13 4.92 2.74
C LEU A 133 8.03 3.75 2.32
N ALA A 134 7.52 2.53 2.23
CA ALA A 134 8.31 1.41 1.72
C ALA A 134 8.69 1.60 0.24
N ALA A 135 7.84 2.24 -0.58
CA ALA A 135 8.19 2.63 -1.94
C ALA A 135 9.35 3.63 -1.96
N HIS A 136 9.31 4.63 -1.08
CA HIS A 136 10.38 5.62 -0.93
C HIS A 136 11.69 4.98 -0.48
N ALA A 137 11.63 4.08 0.50
CA ALA A 137 12.79 3.35 0.99
C ALA A 137 13.41 2.45 -0.09
N ALA A 138 12.58 1.76 -0.86
CA ALA A 138 13.05 0.86 -1.90
C ALA A 138 13.76 1.60 -3.05
N VAL A 139 13.20 2.73 -3.54
CA VAL A 139 13.87 3.51 -4.60
C VAL A 139 15.13 4.21 -4.10
N LEU A 140 15.17 4.63 -2.81
CA LEU A 140 16.37 5.17 -2.18
C LEU A 140 17.46 4.11 -2.06
N ARG A 141 17.10 2.89 -1.63
CA ARG A 141 18.06 1.77 -1.46
C ARG A 141 18.66 1.31 -2.79
N VAL A 142 17.81 1.22 -3.83
CA VAL A 142 18.20 0.59 -5.10
C VAL A 142 18.88 1.57 -6.06
N ASP A 143 18.33 2.78 -6.18
CA ASP A 143 18.74 3.75 -7.20
C ASP A 143 19.17 5.11 -6.61
N GLY A 144 19.21 5.25 -5.28
CA GLY A 144 19.61 6.49 -4.62
C GLY A 144 18.63 7.65 -4.81
N ILE A 145 17.39 7.37 -5.19
CA ILE A 145 16.37 8.41 -5.41
C ILE A 145 15.85 8.90 -4.07
N GLU A 146 16.17 10.13 -3.72
CA GLU A 146 15.72 10.77 -2.50
C GLU A 146 14.29 11.31 -2.64
N ARG A 147 13.51 11.15 -1.55
CA ARG A 147 12.18 11.74 -1.44
C ARG A 147 12.27 13.24 -1.20
N GLN A 148 11.29 13.97 -1.68
CA GLN A 148 11.17 15.42 -1.53
C GLN A 148 10.06 15.75 -0.55
N LEU A 149 10.34 16.61 0.44
CA LEU A 149 9.33 17.08 1.38
C LEU A 149 8.32 17.96 0.65
N LEU A 150 7.04 17.66 0.83
CA LEU A 150 5.95 18.50 0.33
C LEU A 150 5.77 19.73 1.22
N PRO A 151 5.33 20.87 0.66
CA PRO A 151 5.03 22.08 1.44
C PRO A 151 3.97 21.83 2.54
N GLU A 152 2.99 20.98 2.23
CA GLU A 152 1.92 20.56 3.13
C GLU A 152 1.67 19.06 3.01
N LYS A 153 1.05 18.46 4.05
CA LYS A 153 0.63 17.06 4.00
C LYS A 153 -0.37 16.85 2.87
N CYS A 154 -0.01 16.00 1.91
CA CYS A 154 -0.95 15.50 0.92
C CYS A 154 -1.91 14.53 1.62
N SER A 155 -3.15 14.96 1.85
CA SER A 155 -4.20 14.14 2.47
C SER A 155 -5.50 14.30 1.69
N GLY A 156 -6.08 13.18 1.23
CA GLY A 156 -7.33 13.22 0.46
C GLY A 156 -7.52 12.04 -0.47
N VAL A 157 -8.55 12.10 -1.31
CA VAL A 157 -8.87 11.12 -2.36
C VAL A 157 -8.78 11.81 -3.72
N PHE A 158 -7.79 11.41 -4.51
CA PHE A 158 -7.44 12.09 -5.76
C PHE A 158 -7.72 11.21 -6.97
N GLY A 159 -8.14 11.84 -8.07
CA GLY A 159 -8.25 11.18 -9.38
C GLY A 159 -6.87 10.97 -9.99
N CYS A 160 -6.58 9.71 -10.37
CA CYS A 160 -5.34 9.32 -11.01
C CYS A 160 -5.64 8.78 -12.42
N GLU A 161 -4.99 9.36 -13.42
CA GLU A 161 -5.09 8.98 -14.83
C GLU A 161 -4.06 7.90 -15.17
N ALA A 162 -4.41 7.00 -16.09
CA ALA A 162 -3.43 6.07 -16.64
C ALA A 162 -2.49 6.83 -17.60
N ILE A 163 -1.18 6.68 -17.40
CA ILE A 163 -0.14 7.25 -18.27
C ILE A 163 0.15 6.30 -19.43
N GLU A 164 0.05 5.00 -19.18
CA GLU A 164 0.22 3.98 -20.18
C GLU A 164 -0.71 2.79 -19.92
N GLN A 165 -0.99 2.01 -20.97
CA GLN A 165 -1.69 0.74 -20.79
C GLN A 165 -0.76 -0.29 -20.16
N HIS A 166 -1.19 -0.86 -19.05
CA HIS A 166 -0.43 -1.88 -18.34
C HIS A 166 -1.37 -2.94 -17.76
N ALA A 167 -0.87 -4.16 -17.61
CA ALA A 167 -1.68 -5.23 -17.06
C ALA A 167 -2.12 -4.98 -15.62
N MET A 168 -1.33 -4.28 -14.82
CA MET A 168 -1.70 -3.88 -13.45
C MET A 168 -2.95 -3.00 -13.39
N THR A 169 -3.23 -2.22 -14.42
CA THR A 169 -4.40 -1.33 -14.51
C THR A 169 -5.50 -1.85 -15.43
N ARG A 170 -5.39 -3.12 -15.88
CA ARG A 170 -6.40 -3.73 -16.75
C ARG A 170 -7.77 -3.79 -16.06
N GLY A 171 -8.81 -3.32 -16.74
CA GLY A 171 -10.19 -3.34 -16.23
C GLY A 171 -10.46 -2.27 -15.15
N VAL A 172 -9.50 -1.44 -14.80
CA VAL A 172 -9.68 -0.31 -13.88
C VAL A 172 -10.29 0.86 -14.66
N ALA A 173 -11.43 1.38 -14.18
CA ALA A 173 -12.01 2.61 -14.74
C ALA A 173 -11.13 3.83 -14.41
N MET A 174 -10.91 4.69 -15.40
CA MET A 174 -10.09 5.90 -15.24
C MET A 174 -10.95 7.17 -15.40
N PRO A 175 -10.66 8.25 -14.67
CA PRO A 175 -9.67 8.32 -13.60
C PRO A 175 -10.04 7.45 -12.41
N MET A 176 -9.11 6.67 -11.89
CA MET A 176 -9.33 5.94 -10.64
C MET A 176 -9.14 6.89 -9.46
N ARG A 177 -9.93 6.73 -8.43
CA ARG A 177 -9.78 7.52 -7.19
C ARG A 177 -8.91 6.74 -6.21
N ILE A 178 -7.88 7.39 -5.65
CA ILE A 178 -6.96 6.76 -4.69
C ILE A 178 -6.75 7.67 -3.47
N PRO A 179 -6.85 7.12 -2.24
CA PRO A 179 -6.47 7.84 -1.03
C PRO A 179 -4.97 8.10 -0.97
N HIS A 180 -4.58 9.29 -0.56
CA HIS A 180 -3.20 9.65 -0.24
C HIS A 180 -3.11 10.24 1.16
N SER A 181 -2.04 9.89 1.89
CA SER A 181 -1.69 10.47 3.18
C SER A 181 -0.18 10.46 3.32
N ARG A 182 0.51 11.50 2.84
CA ARG A 182 1.95 11.55 2.80
C ARG A 182 2.51 12.98 2.93
N LEU A 183 3.72 13.08 3.48
CA LEU A 183 4.48 14.34 3.62
C LEU A 183 5.60 14.47 2.57
N ASN A 184 5.86 13.41 1.81
CA ASN A 184 6.94 13.39 0.83
C ASN A 184 6.44 12.90 -0.52
N ASP A 185 7.18 13.24 -1.57
CA ASP A 185 6.96 12.79 -2.93
C ASP A 185 8.24 12.22 -3.55
N LEU A 186 8.09 11.44 -4.61
CA LEU A 186 9.19 10.94 -5.43
C LEU A 186 9.23 11.70 -6.75
N PRO A 187 10.39 12.30 -7.12
CA PRO A 187 10.50 13.07 -8.35
C PRO A 187 10.32 12.19 -9.59
N GLU A 188 9.25 12.43 -10.38
CA GLU A 188 8.93 11.65 -11.59
C GLU A 188 10.12 11.57 -12.56
N ARG A 189 10.87 12.69 -12.73
CA ARG A 189 12.04 12.73 -13.60
C ARG A 189 13.13 11.76 -13.15
N ALA A 190 13.40 11.68 -11.85
CA ALA A 190 14.39 10.78 -11.28
C ALA A 190 13.95 9.32 -11.43
N LEU A 191 12.67 9.01 -11.18
CA LEU A 191 12.10 7.68 -11.40
C LEU A 191 12.30 7.25 -12.86
N LYS A 192 11.92 8.08 -13.82
CA LYS A 192 12.07 7.78 -15.27
C LYS A 192 13.52 7.58 -15.68
N SER A 193 14.45 8.40 -15.17
CA SER A 193 15.87 8.27 -15.49
C SER A 193 16.51 6.97 -14.99
N CYS A 194 15.96 6.39 -13.92
CA CYS A 194 16.37 5.09 -13.36
C CYS A 194 15.56 3.90 -13.91
N GLY A 195 14.76 4.11 -14.97
CA GLY A 195 14.05 3.04 -15.68
C GLY A 195 12.74 2.61 -15.04
N TYR A 196 12.18 3.40 -14.11
CA TYR A 196 10.81 3.17 -13.62
C TYR A 196 9.79 3.62 -14.66
N ARG A 197 8.73 2.83 -14.81
CA ARG A 197 7.58 3.15 -15.65
C ARG A 197 6.45 3.68 -14.78
N ILE A 198 5.98 4.88 -15.08
CA ILE A 198 4.85 5.50 -14.37
C ILE A 198 3.57 4.94 -14.97
N LEU A 199 2.74 4.28 -14.16
CA LEU A 199 1.48 3.71 -14.59
C LEU A 199 0.31 4.68 -14.40
N THR A 200 0.27 5.34 -13.24
CA THR A 200 -0.81 6.29 -12.93
C THR A 200 -0.25 7.57 -12.32
N ARG A 201 -0.93 8.67 -12.60
CA ARG A 201 -0.56 10.00 -12.13
C ARG A 201 -1.81 10.86 -11.91
N SER A 202 -1.77 11.68 -10.87
CA SER A 202 -2.74 12.75 -10.65
C SER A 202 -2.15 14.10 -11.05
N PRO A 203 -2.94 15.01 -11.66
CA PRO A 203 -2.49 16.38 -11.90
C PRO A 203 -2.26 17.17 -10.60
N VAL A 204 -2.84 16.72 -9.48
CA VAL A 204 -2.76 17.40 -8.17
C VAL A 204 -1.63 16.86 -7.33
N VAL A 205 -1.48 15.52 -7.25
CA VAL A 205 -0.55 14.88 -6.31
C VAL A 205 0.63 14.17 -6.99
N GLY A 206 0.79 14.32 -8.30
CA GLY A 206 1.91 13.75 -9.05
C GLY A 206 1.80 12.23 -9.25
N VAL A 207 2.93 11.53 -9.21
CA VAL A 207 3.00 10.08 -9.42
C VAL A 207 2.24 9.34 -8.33
N ASP A 208 1.42 8.35 -8.72
CA ASP A 208 0.71 7.48 -7.78
C ASP A 208 1.28 6.07 -7.83
N MET A 209 1.10 5.35 -8.94
CA MET A 209 1.62 3.99 -9.12
C MET A 209 2.69 3.95 -10.21
N PHE A 210 3.79 3.26 -9.90
CA PHE A 210 4.87 3.02 -10.87
C PHE A 210 5.47 1.64 -10.67
N VAL A 211 6.21 1.14 -11.65
CA VAL A 211 6.75 -0.21 -11.65
C VAL A 211 8.18 -0.25 -12.17
N LYS A 212 8.93 -1.27 -11.75
CA LYS A 212 10.24 -1.62 -12.30
C LYS A 212 10.35 -3.12 -12.48
N GLN A 213 10.64 -3.57 -13.71
CA GLN A 213 10.89 -4.97 -13.99
C GLN A 213 12.38 -5.25 -13.86
N GLU A 214 12.72 -6.03 -12.87
CA GLU A 214 14.05 -6.59 -12.67
C GLU A 214 13.94 -8.14 -12.68
N ARG A 215 14.65 -8.81 -11.81
CA ARG A 215 14.44 -10.24 -11.57
C ARG A 215 13.08 -10.49 -10.95
N SER A 216 12.67 -9.68 -9.97
CA SER A 216 11.32 -9.55 -9.47
C SER A 216 10.60 -8.40 -10.18
N PHE A 217 9.27 -8.48 -10.30
CA PHE A 217 8.43 -7.38 -10.76
C PHE A 217 8.03 -6.51 -9.56
N ASN A 218 8.55 -5.30 -9.49
CA ASN A 218 8.33 -4.40 -8.38
C ASN A 218 7.23 -3.39 -8.71
N VAL A 219 6.22 -3.31 -7.85
CA VAL A 219 5.09 -2.37 -7.91
C VAL A 219 5.21 -1.41 -6.74
N PHE A 220 5.16 -0.12 -7.02
CA PHE A 220 5.31 0.94 -6.03
C PHE A 220 4.04 1.78 -6.00
N LEU A 221 3.49 1.98 -4.81
CA LEU A 221 2.27 2.73 -4.58
C LEU A 221 2.58 3.89 -3.63
N GLN A 222 2.42 5.14 -4.07
CA GLN A 222 2.50 6.30 -3.18
C GLN A 222 1.18 6.56 -2.46
N GLY A 223 0.06 6.22 -3.09
CA GLY A 223 -1.26 6.20 -2.48
C GLY A 223 -1.55 4.93 -1.69
N HIS A 224 -2.73 4.89 -1.09
CA HIS A 224 -3.17 3.84 -0.19
C HIS A 224 -4.45 3.16 -0.70
N PRO A 225 -4.37 2.29 -1.73
CA PRO A 225 -5.55 1.58 -2.21
C PRO A 225 -6.17 0.66 -1.14
N GLU A 226 -5.37 0.24 -0.15
CA GLU A 226 -5.82 -0.60 0.97
C GLU A 226 -6.71 0.11 1.98
N TYR A 227 -6.74 1.45 2.01
CA TYR A 227 -7.48 2.19 3.03
C TYR A 227 -8.97 1.82 3.07
N GLU A 228 -9.48 1.65 4.31
CA GLU A 228 -10.91 1.61 4.60
C GLU A 228 -11.53 3.00 4.42
N THR A 229 -12.84 3.02 4.31
CA THR A 229 -13.59 4.24 4.05
C THR A 229 -13.32 5.34 5.07
N ASP A 230 -13.11 5.01 6.32
CA ASP A 230 -12.89 5.94 7.44
C ASP A 230 -11.41 6.22 7.76
N SER A 231 -10.45 5.61 7.02
CA SER A 231 -9.03 5.71 7.35
C SER A 231 -8.51 7.15 7.37
N LEU A 232 -8.82 7.94 6.34
CA LEU A 232 -8.42 9.35 6.28
C LEU A 232 -9.11 10.20 7.37
N LEU A 233 -10.35 9.87 7.75
CA LEU A 233 -11.05 10.56 8.82
C LEU A 233 -10.41 10.28 10.19
N ARG A 234 -10.02 9.02 10.45
CA ARG A 234 -9.27 8.64 11.67
C ARG A 234 -7.93 9.36 11.76
N GLU A 235 -7.20 9.46 10.64
CA GLU A 235 -5.95 10.21 10.59
C GLU A 235 -6.18 11.72 10.81
N TYR A 236 -7.19 12.30 10.17
CA TYR A 236 -7.53 13.70 10.34
C TYR A 236 -7.87 14.01 11.80
N ARG A 237 -8.73 13.18 12.42
CA ARG A 237 -9.09 13.32 13.84
C ARG A 237 -7.86 13.18 14.76
N ARG A 238 -6.96 12.22 14.50
CA ARG A 238 -5.69 12.08 15.22
C ARG A 238 -4.83 13.32 15.11
N ASP A 239 -4.71 13.88 13.91
CA ASP A 239 -3.88 15.06 13.67
C ASP A 239 -4.50 16.31 14.34
N ILE A 240 -5.84 16.41 14.45
CA ILE A 240 -6.55 17.41 15.24
C ILE A 240 -6.27 17.22 16.74
N ASP A 241 -6.34 16.00 17.26
CA ASP A 241 -6.05 15.70 18.68
C ASP A 241 -4.61 16.12 19.04
N ARG A 242 -3.65 15.79 18.19
CA ARG A 242 -2.24 16.24 18.33
C ARG A 242 -2.12 17.78 18.35
N TYR A 243 -2.91 18.48 17.51
CA TYR A 243 -2.96 19.94 17.54
C TYR A 243 -3.52 20.45 18.86
N LEU A 244 -4.65 19.95 19.30
CA LEU A 244 -5.30 20.38 20.56
C LEU A 244 -4.43 20.14 21.78
N ARG A 245 -3.62 19.08 21.80
CA ARG A 245 -2.65 18.77 22.88
C ARG A 245 -1.34 19.53 22.79
N GLY A 246 -1.15 20.37 21.77
CA GLY A 246 0.10 21.12 21.61
C GLY A 246 1.27 20.35 20.97
N GLU A 247 1.05 19.11 20.53
CA GLU A 247 2.04 18.25 19.88
C GLU A 247 2.28 18.64 18.41
N ARG A 248 1.43 19.49 17.85
CA ARG A 248 1.50 20.01 16.50
C ARG A 248 1.21 21.51 16.51
N GLU A 249 1.98 22.29 15.77
CA GLU A 249 1.87 23.76 15.75
C GLU A 249 0.62 24.24 15.00
N HIS A 250 0.33 23.65 13.85
CA HIS A 250 -0.74 24.10 12.96
C HIS A 250 -1.91 23.10 12.93
N TYR A 251 -3.13 23.64 12.87
CA TYR A 251 -4.34 22.83 12.67
C TYR A 251 -4.28 22.11 11.32
N PRO A 252 -4.58 20.80 11.25
CA PRO A 252 -4.49 20.05 10.00
C PRO A 252 -5.53 20.48 8.98
N ALA A 253 -5.17 20.48 7.70
CA ALA A 253 -6.13 20.64 6.62
C ALA A 253 -7.05 19.41 6.54
N ALA A 254 -8.32 19.64 6.21
CA ALA A 254 -9.26 18.55 5.95
C ALA A 254 -8.84 17.77 4.68
N PRO A 255 -9.06 16.43 4.65
CA PRO A 255 -8.70 15.63 3.49
C PRO A 255 -9.46 16.09 2.23
N GLN A 256 -8.71 16.38 1.16
CA GLN A 256 -9.26 16.90 -0.11
C GLN A 256 -10.05 15.82 -0.87
N GLY A 257 -11.19 16.19 -1.47
CA GLY A 257 -11.99 15.29 -2.31
C GLY A 257 -12.55 14.07 -1.58
N TYR A 258 -12.61 14.11 -0.25
CA TYR A 258 -13.02 13.01 0.62
C TYR A 258 -14.33 13.28 1.35
N LEU A 259 -14.51 14.47 1.86
CA LEU A 259 -15.73 14.92 2.54
C LEU A 259 -16.66 15.61 1.55
N ASP A 260 -17.99 15.45 1.73
CA ASP A 260 -18.99 16.22 1.01
C ASP A 260 -19.13 17.63 1.61
N GLU A 261 -19.90 18.50 0.97
CA GLU A 261 -20.03 19.91 1.35
C GLU A 261 -20.54 20.11 2.79
N GLU A 262 -21.52 19.30 3.23
CA GLU A 262 -22.06 19.37 4.57
C GLU A 262 -21.06 18.91 5.62
N SER A 263 -20.34 17.81 5.33
CA SER A 263 -19.25 17.32 6.17
C SER A 263 -18.11 18.32 6.28
N VAL A 264 -17.78 19.03 5.19
CA VAL A 264 -16.80 20.13 5.21
C VAL A 264 -17.29 21.28 6.11
N ALA A 265 -18.57 21.61 6.06
CA ALA A 265 -19.13 22.66 6.92
C ALA A 265 -19.00 22.28 8.42
N TRP A 266 -19.30 21.02 8.79
CA TRP A 266 -19.11 20.55 10.17
C TRP A 266 -17.64 20.55 10.61
N ALA A 267 -16.74 20.08 9.74
CA ALA A 267 -15.31 20.10 10.00
C ALA A 267 -14.78 21.53 10.20
N ASN A 268 -15.25 22.49 9.40
CA ASN A 268 -14.90 23.90 9.53
C ASN A 268 -15.48 24.53 10.81
N ALA A 269 -16.73 24.24 11.17
CA ALA A 269 -17.32 24.70 12.43
C ALA A 269 -16.51 24.20 13.64
N PHE A 270 -16.08 22.93 13.61
CA PHE A 270 -15.20 22.40 14.64
C PHE A 270 -13.82 23.09 14.64
N ARG A 271 -13.23 23.31 13.46
CA ARG A 271 -11.96 24.04 13.32
C ARG A 271 -12.00 25.42 13.94
N HIS A 272 -13.07 26.21 13.70
CA HIS A 272 -13.22 27.53 14.31
C HIS A 272 -13.18 27.47 15.82
N ARG A 273 -13.87 26.49 16.43
CA ARG A 273 -13.83 26.28 17.88
C ARG A 273 -12.43 25.91 18.37
N ALA A 274 -11.76 24.96 17.68
CA ALA A 274 -10.43 24.50 18.03
C ALA A 274 -9.35 25.59 17.90
N LEU A 275 -9.51 26.55 17.01
CA LEU A 275 -8.63 27.70 16.87
C LEU A 275 -8.88 28.78 17.92
N ALA A 276 -10.14 28.93 18.38
CA ALA A 276 -10.50 29.88 19.44
C ALA A 276 -10.09 29.37 20.83
N ASP A 277 -10.20 28.07 21.06
CA ASP A 277 -9.87 27.43 22.33
C ASP A 277 -9.14 26.11 22.07
N ARG A 278 -7.81 26.11 22.30
CA ARG A 278 -6.94 24.97 22.06
C ARG A 278 -6.92 24.05 23.29
N ASP A 279 -8.04 23.37 23.54
CA ASP A 279 -8.21 22.40 24.63
C ASP A 279 -8.28 20.96 24.12
N GLY A 280 -7.49 20.06 24.68
CA GLY A 280 -7.48 18.62 24.34
C GLY A 280 -8.83 17.93 24.55
N GLU A 281 -9.62 18.38 25.53
CA GLU A 281 -10.96 17.82 25.79
C GLU A 281 -11.94 18.12 24.65
N LEU A 282 -11.70 19.16 23.86
CA LEU A 282 -12.55 19.54 22.72
C LEU A 282 -12.68 18.41 21.69
N ILE A 283 -11.68 17.52 21.56
CA ILE A 283 -11.74 16.37 20.63
C ILE A 283 -12.94 15.45 20.84
N LYS A 284 -13.50 15.42 22.05
CA LYS A 284 -14.71 14.65 22.37
C LYS A 284 -15.97 15.19 21.65
N ALA A 285 -15.94 16.46 21.27
CA ALA A 285 -17.03 17.12 20.53
C ALA A 285 -16.79 17.10 19.00
N PHE A 286 -15.76 16.42 18.52
CA PHE A 286 -15.57 16.24 17.09
C PHE A 286 -16.69 15.39 16.49
N PRO A 287 -17.35 15.82 15.38
CA PRO A 287 -18.56 15.17 14.85
C PRO A 287 -18.22 13.88 14.07
N ILE A 288 -17.55 12.94 14.75
CA ILE A 288 -17.02 11.74 14.11
C ILE A 288 -18.12 10.86 13.50
N ARG A 289 -19.24 10.66 14.21
CA ARG A 289 -20.33 9.78 13.77
C ARG A 289 -21.09 10.34 12.58
N GLU A 290 -21.32 11.64 12.59
CA GLU A 290 -21.99 12.38 11.52
C GLU A 290 -21.15 12.33 10.24
N LEU A 291 -19.82 12.51 10.37
CA LEU A 291 -18.89 12.42 9.26
C LEU A 291 -18.80 10.99 8.72
N GLU A 292 -18.65 9.98 9.59
CA GLU A 292 -18.57 8.56 9.19
C GLU A 292 -19.80 8.10 8.40
N ALA A 293 -20.99 8.54 8.79
CA ALA A 293 -22.25 8.15 8.14
C ALA A 293 -22.36 8.63 6.66
N ARG A 294 -21.53 9.59 6.26
CA ARG A 294 -21.56 10.22 4.93
C ARG A 294 -20.37 9.83 4.05
N LEU A 295 -19.44 9.05 4.58
CA LEU A 295 -18.27 8.62 3.81
C LEU A 295 -18.65 7.58 2.73
N ASN A 296 -17.88 7.60 1.64
CA ASN A 296 -17.97 6.60 0.61
C ASN A 296 -16.56 6.07 0.27
N GLY A 297 -16.47 4.78 -0.01
CA GLY A 297 -15.23 4.09 -0.35
C GLY A 297 -15.08 3.88 -1.86
N ASN A 298 -15.30 4.91 -2.67
CA ASN A 298 -15.39 4.82 -4.13
C ASN A 298 -14.10 4.35 -4.83
N TRP A 299 -12.98 4.23 -4.11
CA TRP A 299 -11.71 3.67 -4.61
C TRP A 299 -11.62 2.14 -4.46
N ARG A 300 -12.38 1.51 -3.58
CA ARG A 300 -12.26 0.08 -3.26
C ARG A 300 -12.35 -0.82 -4.49
N ARG A 301 -13.23 -0.53 -5.43
CA ARG A 301 -13.36 -1.30 -6.66
C ARG A 301 -12.10 -1.23 -7.53
N ALA A 302 -11.50 -0.06 -7.67
CA ALA A 302 -10.25 0.11 -8.41
C ALA A 302 -9.09 -0.61 -7.70
N ALA A 303 -9.01 -0.46 -6.38
CA ALA A 303 -8.03 -1.16 -5.54
C ALA A 303 -8.13 -2.67 -5.68
N ALA A 304 -9.35 -3.24 -5.60
CA ALA A 304 -9.57 -4.67 -5.76
C ALA A 304 -9.12 -5.17 -7.15
N ALA A 305 -9.42 -4.42 -8.21
CA ALA A 305 -9.00 -4.78 -9.57
C ALA A 305 -7.46 -4.75 -9.75
N ILE A 306 -6.75 -3.79 -9.13
CA ILE A 306 -5.28 -3.74 -9.13
C ILE A 306 -4.69 -4.98 -8.45
N TYR A 307 -5.22 -5.35 -7.28
CA TYR A 307 -4.74 -6.52 -6.54
C TYR A 307 -5.11 -7.83 -7.23
N GLU A 308 -6.28 -7.93 -7.87
CA GLU A 308 -6.66 -9.08 -8.71
C GLU A 308 -5.67 -9.25 -9.87
N ASN A 309 -5.33 -8.18 -10.58
CA ASN A 309 -4.31 -8.19 -11.64
C ASN A 309 -2.94 -8.63 -11.12
N TRP A 310 -2.57 -8.21 -9.90
CA TRP A 310 -1.33 -8.63 -9.27
C TRP A 310 -1.35 -10.14 -8.91
N PHE A 311 -2.45 -10.67 -8.38
CA PHE A 311 -2.57 -12.10 -8.10
C PHE A 311 -2.55 -12.93 -9.38
N ASP A 312 -3.16 -12.46 -10.48
CA ASP A 312 -3.07 -13.10 -11.78
C ASP A 312 -1.62 -13.18 -12.26
N TYR A 313 -0.87 -12.09 -12.12
CA TYR A 313 0.56 -12.09 -12.41
C TYR A 313 1.31 -13.14 -11.57
N LEU A 314 1.06 -13.22 -10.26
CA LEU A 314 1.73 -14.22 -9.39
C LEU A 314 1.41 -15.65 -9.82
N LYS A 315 0.15 -15.94 -10.18
CA LYS A 315 -0.25 -17.27 -10.68
C LYS A 315 0.47 -17.64 -11.98
N GLU A 316 0.50 -16.74 -12.95
CA GLU A 316 1.20 -16.93 -14.21
C GLU A 316 2.68 -17.23 -13.98
N ARG A 317 3.34 -16.44 -13.12
CA ARG A 317 4.77 -16.65 -12.80
C ARG A 317 5.03 -17.95 -12.05
N LYS A 318 4.12 -18.35 -11.16
CA LYS A 318 4.20 -19.64 -10.45
C LYS A 318 4.08 -20.81 -11.42
N ALA A 319 3.10 -20.79 -12.32
CA ALA A 319 2.89 -21.81 -13.32
C ALA A 319 4.10 -21.95 -14.27
N GLU A 320 4.71 -20.81 -14.70
CA GLU A 320 5.92 -20.82 -15.52
C GLU A 320 7.12 -21.48 -14.78
N ARG A 321 7.26 -21.23 -13.47
CA ARG A 321 8.35 -21.85 -12.66
C ARG A 321 8.16 -23.35 -12.46
N GLN A 322 6.93 -23.86 -12.51
CA GLN A 322 6.59 -25.28 -12.32
C GLN A 322 6.60 -26.07 -13.64
N SER A 323 6.61 -25.39 -14.78
CA SER A 323 6.60 -26.06 -16.09
C SER A 323 8.00 -26.62 -16.41
N PRO A 324 8.09 -27.93 -16.81
CA PRO A 324 9.36 -28.56 -17.19
C PRO A 324 10.03 -27.95 -18.43
N MET A 325 9.29 -27.19 -19.24
CA MET A 325 9.73 -26.54 -20.47
C MET A 325 9.81 -25.02 -20.33
N ALA A 326 10.27 -24.47 -19.20
CA ALA A 326 10.34 -23.04 -18.99
C ALA A 326 11.40 -22.39 -19.94
N PRO A 327 11.02 -21.66 -21.00
CA PRO A 327 11.97 -20.88 -21.77
C PRO A 327 12.44 -19.68 -20.96
N ARG A 328 13.71 -19.30 -21.18
CA ARG A 328 14.35 -18.14 -20.53
C ARG A 328 13.44 -16.91 -20.63
N ARG A 329 13.15 -16.31 -19.48
CA ARG A 329 12.43 -15.07 -19.14
C ARG A 329 12.18 -14.11 -20.30
N ARG A 330 10.92 -13.96 -20.71
CA ARG A 330 10.43 -12.78 -21.45
C ARG A 330 9.78 -11.82 -20.45
N ALA A 331 10.05 -10.52 -20.60
CA ALA A 331 9.29 -9.49 -19.90
C ALA A 331 7.79 -9.72 -20.11
N TRP A 332 7.00 -9.55 -19.05
CA TRP A 332 5.55 -9.68 -19.12
C TRP A 332 5.01 -8.63 -20.11
N ARG A 333 4.77 -9.07 -21.35
CA ARG A 333 4.15 -8.26 -22.39
C ARG A 333 2.68 -8.64 -22.46
N ASP A 334 1.82 -7.65 -22.51
CA ASP A 334 0.39 -7.77 -22.68
C ASP A 334 0.06 -8.60 -23.93
N ARG A 335 -0.22 -9.92 -23.75
CA ARG A 335 -0.57 -10.82 -24.85
C ARG A 335 -2.03 -10.70 -25.30
N ARG A 336 -2.86 -9.86 -24.64
CA ARG A 336 -4.29 -9.79 -24.90
C ARG A 336 -4.79 -8.47 -25.52
N SER A 337 -3.92 -7.61 -26.05
CA SER A 337 -4.33 -6.37 -26.74
C SER A 337 -4.68 -6.55 -28.22
N ARG A 338 -4.69 -7.77 -28.76
CA ARG A 338 -5.16 -7.99 -30.14
C ARG A 338 -6.68 -8.21 -30.16
N ARG A 339 -7.46 -7.14 -30.21
CA ARG A 339 -8.81 -7.20 -30.81
C ARG A 339 -8.64 -7.43 -32.31
N PRO A 340 -9.40 -8.38 -32.94
CA PRO A 340 -9.41 -8.48 -34.40
C PRO A 340 -9.94 -7.16 -34.97
N ARG A 341 -9.26 -6.63 -35.99
CA ARG A 341 -9.74 -5.48 -36.77
C ARG A 341 -11.08 -5.87 -37.40
N PRO A 342 -12.12 -5.01 -37.40
CA PRO A 342 -13.33 -5.28 -38.18
C PRO A 342 -12.96 -5.33 -39.66
N THR A 343 -13.31 -6.44 -40.30
CA THR A 343 -13.22 -6.59 -41.74
C THR A 343 -14.25 -5.64 -42.36
N VAL A 344 -13.77 -4.63 -43.05
CA VAL A 344 -14.61 -3.80 -43.94
C VAL A 344 -14.87 -4.67 -45.15
N VAL A 345 -16.13 -5.14 -45.29
CA VAL A 345 -16.63 -5.74 -46.55
C VAL A 345 -17.03 -4.56 -47.44
N SER A 346 -16.37 -4.46 -48.57
CA SER A 346 -16.70 -3.57 -49.69
C SER A 346 -18.00 -3.96 -50.34
#